data_1574b32c3a9b6eea1c53c5ac1d83882a
#
_entry.id   1574b32c3a9b6eea1c53c5ac1d83882a
#
_cell.length_a   1.000
_cell.length_b   1.000
_cell.length_c   1.000
_cell.angle_alpha   90.00
_cell.angle_beta   90.00
_cell.angle_gamma   90.00
#
_symmetry.space_group_name_H-M   'P 1'
#
loop_
_entity.id
_entity.type
_entity.pdbx_description
1 polymer ?
#
loop_
_entity_poly.entity_id
_entity_poly.type
_entity_poly.pdbx_seq_one_letter_code
_entity_poly.pdbx_strand_id
1 'polypeptide(L)'
;RLKLNIRLSGNVADRHEPSTPGALDLSGVTSIIQQAVRYPGLTPTYMSNGSLGLGPKLQGTPISWAECASFYRTDDNRFKANAELAYTPLKGLTLKCVGGYHYGASNNYDYRCNMILGDGRGTGPSSLTEQMTSTVYKTFQLLANYNIQIKKHDIMALAGYAWEDERSRNLSGYRNKFPSDETPYLDAGGADGQLNGGGGYDWAMQSLFGRIVYNYDQRYLFETTARYDGSSRFPTGNKYAFFPSVAVGWRVSEESFWKSAPSLHFFSNLKLRASHGVLGNNNIGNYPYQSVYKLGSK
;
A
#
# COMPACT_ATOMS: atom_id res chain seq x y z
N ARG A 1 32.43 -5.59 17.10
CA ARG A 1 31.35 -4.90 17.82
C ARG A 1 30.02 -5.44 17.35
N LEU A 2 29.09 -5.71 18.29
CA LEU A 2 27.73 -6.16 18.01
C LEU A 2 26.76 -5.03 18.38
N LYS A 3 25.76 -4.81 17.51
CA LYS A 3 24.67 -3.82 17.76
C LYS A 3 23.35 -4.46 17.34
N LEU A 4 22.36 -4.38 18.25
CA LEU A 4 20.99 -4.81 18.01
C LEU A 4 20.07 -3.59 18.03
N ASN A 5 19.25 -3.43 17.00
CA ASN A 5 18.18 -2.45 16.94
C ASN A 5 16.85 -3.19 16.78
N ILE A 6 15.90 -2.89 17.65
CA ILE A 6 14.53 -3.40 17.54
C ILE A 6 13.59 -2.20 17.46
N ARG A 7 12.66 -2.23 16.50
CA ARG A 7 11.63 -1.22 16.35
C ARG A 7 10.27 -1.91 16.30
N LEU A 8 9.42 -1.57 17.22
CA LEU A 8 8.03 -2.01 17.26
C LEU A 8 7.13 -0.80 17.05
N SER A 9 6.07 -0.96 16.28
CA SER A 9 5.04 0.06 16.10
C SER A 9 3.69 -0.59 15.92
N GLY A 10 2.67 0.03 16.48
CA GLY A 10 1.28 -0.35 16.34
C GLY A 10 0.43 0.87 16.00
N ASN A 11 -0.62 0.64 15.23
CA ASN A 11 -1.65 1.62 14.94
C ASN A 11 -3.00 0.93 15.03
N VAL A 12 -3.91 1.54 15.78
CA VAL A 12 -5.32 1.17 15.82
C VAL A 12 -6.10 2.38 15.35
N ALA A 13 -6.94 2.21 14.36
CA ALA A 13 -7.80 3.27 13.85
C ALA A 13 -9.21 2.72 13.72
N ASP A 14 -10.17 3.45 14.28
CA ASP A 14 -11.59 3.25 14.10
C ASP A 14 -12.14 4.48 13.36
N ARG A 15 -12.81 4.22 12.26
CA ARG A 15 -13.45 5.25 11.44
C ARG A 15 -14.92 4.91 11.29
N HIS A 16 -15.76 5.86 11.64
CA HIS A 16 -17.21 5.76 11.50
C HIS A 16 -17.71 6.92 10.63
N GLU A 17 -18.40 6.57 9.57
CA GLU A 17 -18.96 7.54 8.61
C GLU A 17 -20.41 7.17 8.28
N PRO A 18 -21.26 8.13 7.90
CA PRO A 18 -22.58 7.80 7.34
C PRO A 18 -22.40 7.04 6.03
N SER A 19 -23.18 5.98 5.83
CA SER A 19 -23.22 5.26 4.54
C SER A 19 -24.29 5.89 3.64
N THR A 20 -23.97 5.96 2.35
CA THR A 20 -24.90 6.48 1.35
C THR A 20 -25.31 5.37 0.37
N PRO A 21 -26.56 5.37 -0.14
CA PRO A 21 -26.98 4.39 -1.15
C PRO A 21 -26.09 4.45 -2.39
N GLY A 22 -25.73 3.27 -2.90
CA GLY A 22 -24.71 3.04 -3.92
C GLY A 22 -24.89 3.64 -5.33
N ALA A 23 -25.69 4.71 -5.46
CA ALA A 23 -25.86 5.42 -6.74
C ALA A 23 -24.90 6.61 -6.92
N LEU A 24 -24.03 6.87 -5.96
CA LEU A 24 -23.12 8.01 -5.96
C LEU A 24 -21.66 7.52 -6.04
N ASP A 25 -20.88 8.10 -6.93
CA ASP A 25 -19.46 7.74 -7.15
C ASP A 25 -18.54 8.02 -5.97
N LEU A 26 -19.04 8.69 -4.93
CA LEU A 26 -18.31 9.05 -3.73
C LEU A 26 -18.96 8.42 -2.51
N SER A 27 -18.17 7.95 -1.57
CA SER A 27 -18.64 7.32 -0.33
C SER A 27 -18.76 8.32 0.83
N GLY A 28 -19.62 7.98 1.78
CA GLY A 28 -19.67 8.60 3.10
C GLY A 28 -19.94 10.11 3.11
N VAL A 29 -19.26 10.82 3.99
CA VAL A 29 -19.39 12.26 4.23
C VAL A 29 -19.18 13.09 2.96
N THR A 30 -18.21 12.73 2.13
CA THR A 30 -17.90 13.45 0.88
C THR A 30 -19.08 13.42 -0.08
N SER A 31 -19.79 12.29 -0.17
CA SER A 31 -20.99 12.14 -0.98
C SER A 31 -22.13 13.03 -0.47
N ILE A 32 -22.34 13.07 0.83
CA ILE A 32 -23.39 13.92 1.45
C ILE A 32 -23.11 15.39 1.20
N ILE A 33 -21.87 15.86 1.40
CA ILE A 33 -21.46 17.25 1.14
C ILE A 33 -21.64 17.60 -0.34
N GLN A 34 -21.22 16.74 -1.25
CA GLN A 34 -21.38 16.95 -2.69
C GLN A 34 -22.85 17.09 -3.07
N GLN A 35 -23.72 16.24 -2.50
CA GLN A 35 -25.15 16.31 -2.74
C GLN A 35 -25.77 17.58 -2.13
N ALA A 36 -25.35 17.98 -0.94
CA ALA A 36 -25.81 19.22 -0.30
C ALA A 36 -25.52 20.47 -1.16
N VAL A 37 -24.33 20.51 -1.79
CA VAL A 37 -23.97 21.62 -2.71
C VAL A 37 -24.77 21.60 -4.01
N ARG A 38 -25.14 20.43 -4.51
CA ARG A 38 -25.87 20.26 -5.78
C ARG A 38 -27.37 20.17 -5.61
N TYR A 39 -27.86 20.13 -4.37
CA TYR A 39 -29.27 19.87 -4.09
C TYR A 39 -30.11 21.06 -4.48
N PRO A 40 -31.21 20.87 -5.27
CA PRO A 40 -32.08 21.98 -5.66
C PRO A 40 -32.78 22.58 -4.46
N GLY A 41 -32.65 23.89 -4.25
CA GLY A 41 -33.25 24.61 -3.13
C GLY A 41 -34.79 24.58 -3.08
N LEU A 42 -35.43 24.14 -4.15
CA LEU A 42 -36.92 23.98 -4.23
C LEU A 42 -37.40 22.62 -3.70
N THR A 43 -36.48 21.71 -3.36
CA THR A 43 -36.84 20.37 -2.87
C THR A 43 -36.91 20.39 -1.35
N PRO A 44 -38.04 20.08 -0.72
CA PRO A 44 -38.17 20.11 0.73
C PRO A 44 -37.39 18.98 1.38
N THR A 45 -36.72 19.27 2.48
CA THR A 45 -36.03 18.29 3.31
C THR A 45 -37.01 17.37 4.03
N TYR A 46 -38.09 17.96 4.52
CA TYR A 46 -39.22 17.26 5.15
C TYR A 46 -40.54 17.65 4.46
N MET A 47 -41.42 16.72 4.38
CA MET A 47 -42.79 16.96 3.90
C MET A 47 -43.63 17.59 5.01
N SER A 48 -44.81 18.12 4.67
CA SER A 48 -45.73 18.76 5.64
C SER A 48 -46.21 17.83 6.75
N ASN A 49 -46.18 16.53 6.54
CA ASN A 49 -46.48 15.50 7.53
C ASN A 49 -45.29 15.08 8.40
N GLY A 50 -44.13 15.75 8.27
CA GLY A 50 -42.91 15.47 9.01
C GLY A 50 -42.08 14.30 8.46
N SER A 51 -42.53 13.63 7.38
CA SER A 51 -41.75 12.58 6.76
C SER A 51 -40.59 13.15 5.94
N LEU A 52 -39.55 12.31 5.70
CA LEU A 52 -38.37 12.68 4.91
C LEU A 52 -38.77 13.08 3.47
N GLY A 53 -38.23 14.19 2.98
CA GLY A 53 -38.47 14.68 1.65
C GLY A 53 -37.98 13.76 0.54
N LEU A 54 -38.55 13.93 -0.66
CA LEU A 54 -38.15 13.21 -1.86
C LEU A 54 -37.10 14.03 -2.62
N GLY A 55 -35.89 13.51 -2.67
CA GLY A 55 -34.83 14.08 -3.47
C GLY A 55 -35.01 13.83 -4.98
N PRO A 56 -34.15 14.45 -5.81
CA PRO A 56 -34.09 14.14 -7.23
C PRO A 56 -33.94 12.64 -7.46
N LYS A 57 -34.61 12.12 -8.49
CA LYS A 57 -34.62 10.67 -8.83
C LYS A 57 -35.24 9.78 -7.73
N LEU A 58 -36.11 10.37 -6.87
CA LEU A 58 -36.81 9.64 -5.82
C LEU A 58 -35.85 8.98 -4.79
N GLN A 59 -34.73 9.60 -4.55
CA GLN A 59 -33.76 9.22 -3.51
C GLN A 59 -33.93 10.13 -2.27
N GLY A 60 -33.30 9.75 -1.17
CA GLY A 60 -33.29 10.60 0.02
C GLY A 60 -32.60 11.96 -0.22
N THR A 61 -32.79 12.86 0.71
CA THR A 61 -32.14 14.16 0.74
C THR A 61 -30.75 14.05 1.45
N PRO A 62 -29.85 15.03 1.30
CA PRO A 62 -28.59 15.04 2.06
C PRO A 62 -28.78 14.91 3.58
N ILE A 63 -29.85 15.55 4.12
CA ILE A 63 -30.16 15.46 5.55
C ILE A 63 -30.66 14.06 5.91
N SER A 64 -31.54 13.47 5.09
CA SER A 64 -32.06 12.12 5.37
C SER A 64 -30.91 11.08 5.40
N TRP A 65 -29.86 11.27 4.60
CA TRP A 65 -28.68 10.40 4.64
C TRP A 65 -27.76 10.66 5.84
N ALA A 66 -27.72 11.90 6.34
CA ALA A 66 -26.95 12.24 7.53
C ALA A 66 -27.62 11.75 8.82
N GLU A 67 -28.95 11.72 8.84
CA GLU A 67 -29.76 11.37 10.01
C GLU A 67 -30.17 9.88 10.04
N CYS A 68 -30.04 9.16 8.92
CA CYS A 68 -30.39 7.74 8.91
C CYS A 68 -29.39 6.88 9.68
N ALA A 69 -29.84 5.70 10.09
CA ALA A 69 -29.03 4.72 10.82
C ALA A 69 -27.93 4.04 9.93
N SER A 70 -27.81 4.42 8.66
CA SER A 70 -26.80 3.87 7.77
C SER A 70 -25.40 4.32 8.14
N PHE A 71 -24.46 3.39 8.21
CA PHE A 71 -23.07 3.72 8.52
C PHE A 71 -22.09 2.87 7.73
N TYR A 72 -20.89 3.43 7.53
CA TYR A 72 -19.71 2.71 7.12
C TYR A 72 -18.67 2.80 8.24
N ARG A 73 -18.30 1.66 8.78
CA ARG A 73 -17.29 1.57 9.84
C ARG A 73 -16.10 0.76 9.37
N THR A 74 -14.91 1.23 9.69
CA THR A 74 -13.65 0.52 9.44
C THR A 74 -12.83 0.45 10.71
N ASP A 75 -12.51 -0.77 11.15
CA ASP A 75 -11.60 -1.04 12.25
C ASP A 75 -10.27 -1.54 11.67
N ASP A 76 -9.25 -0.67 11.66
CA ASP A 76 -7.91 -0.99 11.17
C ASP A 76 -6.95 -1.24 12.33
N ASN A 77 -6.34 -2.42 12.35
CA ASN A 77 -5.30 -2.80 13.30
C ASN A 77 -4.02 -3.14 12.55
N ARG A 78 -2.93 -2.46 12.86
CA ARG A 78 -1.64 -2.68 12.21
C ARG A 78 -0.54 -2.85 13.24
N PHE A 79 0.28 -3.87 13.06
CA PHE A 79 1.45 -4.14 13.87
C PHE A 79 2.67 -4.32 12.98
N LYS A 80 3.78 -3.68 13.34
CA LYS A 80 5.06 -3.82 12.65
C LYS A 80 6.18 -4.06 13.65
N ALA A 81 6.95 -5.09 13.41
CA ALA A 81 8.16 -5.42 14.13
C ALA A 81 9.33 -5.49 13.15
N ASN A 82 10.41 -4.78 13.44
CA ASN A 82 11.64 -4.85 12.67
C ASN A 82 12.81 -5.04 13.64
N ALA A 83 13.73 -5.94 13.29
CA ALA A 83 14.94 -6.20 14.05
C ALA A 83 16.15 -6.14 13.10
N GLU A 84 17.19 -5.42 13.49
CA GLU A 84 18.46 -5.36 12.81
C GLU A 84 19.56 -5.79 13.78
N LEU A 85 20.31 -6.80 13.39
CA LEU A 85 21.54 -7.22 14.06
C LEU A 85 22.73 -6.84 13.17
N ALA A 86 23.60 -5.96 13.66
CA ALA A 86 24.81 -5.54 12.96
C ALA A 86 26.06 -6.02 13.73
N TYR A 87 26.95 -6.68 13.02
CA TYR A 87 28.22 -7.19 13.54
C TYR A 87 29.39 -6.64 12.72
N THR A 88 30.33 -6.00 13.40
CA THR A 88 31.55 -5.47 12.79
C THR A 88 32.72 -6.31 13.28
N PRO A 89 33.13 -7.38 12.53
CA PRO A 89 34.21 -8.27 12.92
C PRO A 89 35.59 -7.63 12.80
N LEU A 90 35.77 -6.78 11.80
CA LEU A 90 37.03 -6.10 11.52
C LEU A 90 36.75 -4.69 10.97
N LYS A 91 37.77 -3.83 10.96
CA LYS A 91 37.68 -2.46 10.44
C LYS A 91 37.23 -2.46 8.98
N GLY A 92 36.18 -1.72 8.68
CA GLY A 92 35.61 -1.60 7.33
C GLY A 92 34.54 -2.63 7.00
N LEU A 93 34.50 -3.82 7.64
CA LEU A 93 33.49 -4.84 7.36
C LEU A 93 32.33 -4.77 8.35
N THR A 94 31.11 -4.63 7.86
CA THR A 94 29.89 -4.72 8.64
C THR A 94 28.94 -5.74 8.02
N LEU A 95 28.59 -6.75 8.79
CA LEU A 95 27.57 -7.74 8.46
C LEU A 95 26.26 -7.34 9.13
N LYS A 96 25.16 -7.37 8.40
CA LYS A 96 23.84 -7.06 8.93
C LYS A 96 22.85 -8.18 8.61
N CYS A 97 22.02 -8.50 9.59
CA CYS A 97 20.84 -9.33 9.44
C CYS A 97 19.63 -8.47 9.81
N VAL A 98 18.68 -8.34 8.90
CA VAL A 98 17.48 -7.54 9.09
C VAL A 98 16.26 -8.42 8.90
N GLY A 99 15.36 -8.45 9.88
CA GLY A 99 14.07 -9.14 9.81
C GLY A 99 12.93 -8.16 10.01
N GLY A 100 11.85 -8.32 9.25
CA GLY A 100 10.64 -7.54 9.38
C GLY A 100 9.40 -8.44 9.39
N TYR A 101 8.45 -8.11 10.24
CA TYR A 101 7.13 -8.71 10.31
C TYR A 101 6.08 -7.62 10.40
N HIS A 102 5.18 -7.57 9.40
CA HIS A 102 4.08 -6.63 9.37
C HIS A 102 2.78 -7.39 9.29
N TYR A 103 1.88 -7.08 10.21
CA TYR A 103 0.53 -7.60 10.26
C TYR A 103 -0.46 -6.46 10.13
N GLY A 104 -1.46 -6.62 9.27
CA GLY A 104 -2.59 -5.71 9.13
C GLY A 104 -3.89 -6.50 9.14
N ALA A 105 -4.88 -6.02 9.88
CA ALA A 105 -6.24 -6.51 9.85
C ALA A 105 -7.19 -5.32 9.69
N SER A 106 -8.09 -5.39 8.73
CA SER A 106 -9.12 -4.38 8.46
C SER A 106 -10.48 -5.07 8.45
N ASN A 107 -11.39 -4.57 9.29
CA ASN A 107 -12.78 -5.01 9.34
C ASN A 107 -13.64 -3.84 8.87
N ASN A 108 -14.39 -4.05 7.79
CA ASN A 108 -15.29 -3.06 7.21
C ASN A 108 -16.73 -3.52 7.40
N TYR A 109 -17.57 -2.58 7.83
CA TYR A 109 -19.01 -2.76 8.03
C TYR A 109 -19.73 -1.69 7.21
N ASP A 110 -20.52 -2.08 6.21
CA ASP A 110 -21.37 -1.20 5.43
C ASP A 110 -22.83 -1.56 5.73
N TYR A 111 -23.43 -0.81 6.66
CA TYR A 111 -24.85 -0.94 7.01
C TYR A 111 -25.68 0.11 6.32
N ARG A 112 -26.78 -0.31 5.71
CA ARG A 112 -27.75 0.56 5.05
C ARG A 112 -29.13 0.30 5.62
N CYS A 113 -29.72 1.32 6.21
CA CYS A 113 -31.07 1.25 6.71
C CYS A 113 -32.11 1.38 5.56
N ASN A 114 -33.34 0.99 5.84
CA ASN A 114 -34.46 1.25 4.95
C ASN A 114 -35.13 2.57 5.35
N MET A 115 -34.76 3.68 4.70
CA MET A 115 -35.42 4.97 4.94
C MET A 115 -36.80 5.01 4.27
N ILE A 116 -37.80 5.39 5.00
CA ILE A 116 -39.15 5.65 4.45
C ILE A 116 -39.24 7.11 4.03
N LEU A 117 -39.45 7.36 2.75
CA LEU A 117 -39.56 8.68 2.16
C LEU A 117 -41.01 9.17 2.20
N GLY A 118 -41.22 10.47 1.92
CA GLY A 118 -42.52 11.15 2.08
C GLY A 118 -43.69 10.62 1.26
N ASP A 119 -43.47 9.81 0.27
CA ASP A 119 -44.49 9.10 -0.50
C ASP A 119 -44.72 7.65 -0.02
N GLY A 120 -44.15 7.28 1.14
CA GLY A 120 -44.25 5.95 1.71
C GLY A 120 -43.30 4.91 1.10
N ARG A 121 -42.50 5.30 0.12
CA ARG A 121 -41.50 4.39 -0.47
C ARG A 121 -40.30 4.24 0.42
N GLY A 122 -39.80 2.99 0.56
CA GLY A 122 -38.51 2.70 1.16
C GLY A 122 -37.38 2.80 0.15
N THR A 123 -36.19 3.13 0.63
CA THR A 123 -34.97 3.16 -0.18
C THR A 123 -34.50 1.75 -0.55
N GLY A 124 -35.11 0.73 -0.02
CA GLY A 124 -34.79 -0.70 -0.23
C GLY A 124 -34.74 -1.44 1.11
N PRO A 125 -34.66 -2.74 1.12
CA PRO A 125 -34.48 -3.46 2.38
C PRO A 125 -33.17 -3.03 3.03
N SER A 126 -33.18 -2.95 4.38
CA SER A 126 -31.93 -2.78 5.13
C SER A 126 -30.92 -3.86 4.78
N SER A 127 -29.65 -3.54 4.79
CA SER A 127 -28.60 -4.49 4.42
C SER A 127 -27.31 -4.23 5.17
N LEU A 128 -26.57 -5.31 5.44
CA LEU A 128 -25.24 -5.25 6.02
C LEU A 128 -24.27 -6.05 5.16
N THR A 129 -23.15 -5.44 4.82
CA THR A 129 -21.97 -6.12 4.30
C THR A 129 -20.86 -6.02 5.33
N GLU A 130 -20.36 -7.15 5.80
CA GLU A 130 -19.13 -7.22 6.59
C GLU A 130 -18.01 -7.81 5.74
N GLN A 131 -16.84 -7.19 5.82
CA GLN A 131 -15.64 -7.66 5.14
C GLN A 131 -14.45 -7.63 6.08
N MET A 132 -13.83 -8.78 6.28
CA MET A 132 -12.59 -8.93 7.05
C MET A 132 -11.43 -9.19 6.08
N THR A 133 -10.38 -8.41 6.19
CA THR A 133 -9.15 -8.61 5.42
C THR A 133 -7.97 -8.69 6.38
N SER A 134 -7.13 -9.70 6.22
CA SER A 134 -5.87 -9.82 6.96
C SER A 134 -4.70 -9.98 6.00
N THR A 135 -3.61 -9.24 6.27
CA THR A 135 -2.39 -9.27 5.48
C THR A 135 -1.20 -9.48 6.39
N VAL A 136 -0.36 -10.44 6.03
CA VAL A 136 0.94 -10.69 6.69
C VAL A 136 2.03 -10.47 5.65
N TYR A 137 2.96 -9.57 5.95
CA TYR A 137 4.14 -9.32 5.12
C TYR A 137 5.41 -9.54 5.95
N LYS A 138 6.32 -10.32 5.41
CA LYS A 138 7.58 -10.69 6.06
C LYS A 138 8.74 -10.33 5.16
N THR A 139 9.81 -9.85 5.77
CA THR A 139 11.07 -9.56 5.07
C THR A 139 12.24 -10.13 5.83
N PHE A 140 13.25 -10.54 5.08
CA PHE A 140 14.53 -10.96 5.62
C PHE A 140 15.65 -10.49 4.69
N GLN A 141 16.72 -9.92 5.27
CA GLN A 141 17.87 -9.45 4.52
C GLN A 141 19.16 -9.81 5.23
N LEU A 142 20.14 -10.26 4.46
CA LEU A 142 21.53 -10.41 4.87
C LEU A 142 22.36 -9.46 4.02
N LEU A 143 23.18 -8.65 4.66
CA LEU A 143 24.00 -7.63 4.01
C LEU A 143 25.44 -7.71 4.51
N ALA A 144 26.38 -7.64 3.60
CA ALA A 144 27.80 -7.47 3.89
C ALA A 144 28.28 -6.18 3.25
N ASN A 145 28.70 -5.23 4.07
CA ASN A 145 29.24 -3.94 3.64
C ASN A 145 30.73 -3.90 3.98
N TYR A 146 31.54 -3.58 3.00
CA TYR A 146 32.97 -3.41 3.17
C TYR A 146 33.40 -2.04 2.64
N ASN A 147 33.99 -1.22 3.53
CA ASN A 147 34.49 0.10 3.20
C ASN A 147 36.00 0.14 3.50
N ILE A 148 36.76 0.51 2.50
CA ILE A 148 38.24 0.62 2.64
C ILE A 148 38.71 1.89 1.93
N GLN A 149 39.57 2.61 2.60
CA GLN A 149 40.29 3.75 2.04
C GLN A 149 41.82 3.47 2.07
N ILE A 150 42.42 3.45 0.90
CA ILE A 150 43.86 3.26 0.72
C ILE A 150 44.41 4.43 -0.07
N LYS A 151 45.10 5.34 0.60
CA LYS A 151 45.63 6.58 -0.01
C LYS A 151 44.50 7.37 -0.69
N LYS A 152 44.51 7.46 -2.02
CA LYS A 152 43.55 8.16 -2.84
C LYS A 152 42.38 7.28 -3.33
N HIS A 153 42.42 5.99 -2.99
CA HIS A 153 41.38 5.03 -3.38
C HIS A 153 40.39 4.87 -2.24
N ASP A 154 39.13 5.12 -2.52
CA ASP A 154 37.99 4.89 -1.62
C ASP A 154 37.06 3.88 -2.28
N ILE A 155 36.92 2.71 -1.67
CA ILE A 155 36.13 1.59 -2.20
C ILE A 155 35.08 1.20 -1.19
N MET A 156 33.84 1.15 -1.65
CA MET A 156 32.71 0.60 -0.92
C MET A 156 32.14 -0.58 -1.70
N ALA A 157 32.06 -1.74 -1.07
CA ALA A 157 31.44 -2.93 -1.63
C ALA A 157 30.26 -3.35 -0.76
N LEU A 158 29.15 -3.70 -1.37
CA LEU A 158 27.97 -4.27 -0.75
C LEU A 158 27.66 -5.59 -1.47
N ALA A 159 27.42 -6.64 -0.71
CA ALA A 159 26.75 -7.85 -1.17
C ALA A 159 25.54 -8.10 -0.27
N GLY A 160 24.42 -8.54 -0.85
CA GLY A 160 23.21 -8.74 -0.11
C GLY A 160 22.33 -9.83 -0.69
N TYR A 161 21.60 -10.47 0.21
CA TYR A 161 20.47 -11.33 -0.09
C TYR A 161 19.23 -10.75 0.57
N ALA A 162 18.12 -10.72 -0.15
CA ALA A 162 16.82 -10.31 0.38
C ALA A 162 15.77 -11.35 0.03
N TRP A 163 14.82 -11.53 0.95
CA TRP A 163 13.63 -12.34 0.76
C TRP A 163 12.44 -11.60 1.35
N GLU A 164 11.33 -11.65 0.65
CA GLU A 164 10.05 -11.09 1.08
C GLU A 164 8.88 -11.99 0.66
N ASP A 165 7.85 -11.98 1.47
CA ASP A 165 6.65 -12.79 1.31
C ASP A 165 5.44 -12.01 1.83
N GLU A 166 4.38 -12.01 1.06
CA GLU A 166 3.11 -11.43 1.47
C GLU A 166 1.99 -12.45 1.27
N ARG A 167 1.14 -12.53 2.27
CA ARG A 167 -0.09 -13.31 2.23
C ARG A 167 -1.26 -12.44 2.67
N SER A 168 -2.28 -12.37 1.83
CA SER A 168 -3.53 -11.68 2.14
C SER A 168 -4.70 -12.64 2.04
N ARG A 169 -5.66 -12.48 2.93
CA ARG A 169 -6.92 -13.22 2.92
C ARG A 169 -8.06 -12.27 3.23
N ASN A 170 -9.18 -12.49 2.55
CA ASN A 170 -10.41 -11.77 2.81
C ASN A 170 -11.58 -12.73 2.94
N LEU A 171 -12.54 -12.33 3.76
CA LEU A 171 -13.83 -12.98 3.95
C LEU A 171 -14.88 -11.89 3.97
N SER A 172 -16.03 -12.13 3.32
CA SER A 172 -17.15 -11.22 3.37
C SER A 172 -18.47 -11.98 3.57
N GLY A 173 -19.38 -11.31 4.28
CA GLY A 173 -20.74 -11.75 4.48
C GLY A 173 -21.71 -10.63 4.15
N TYR A 174 -22.88 -10.97 3.64
CA TYR A 174 -23.96 -10.06 3.33
C TYR A 174 -25.29 -10.65 3.79
N ARG A 175 -26.09 -9.83 4.45
CA ARG A 175 -27.52 -10.09 4.71
C ARG A 175 -28.35 -8.84 4.53
N ASN A 176 -29.64 -9.03 4.35
CA ASN A 176 -30.60 -7.93 4.23
C ASN A 176 -31.85 -8.19 5.09
N LYS A 177 -32.85 -7.28 5.03
CA LYS A 177 -34.11 -7.38 5.78
C LYS A 177 -33.90 -7.49 7.29
N PHE A 178 -33.15 -6.55 7.85
CA PHE A 178 -32.95 -6.46 9.30
C PHE A 178 -34.24 -6.01 10.00
N PRO A 179 -34.63 -6.63 11.12
CA PRO A 179 -35.84 -6.26 11.85
C PRO A 179 -35.69 -4.95 12.62
N SER A 180 -34.46 -4.53 12.92
CA SER A 180 -34.14 -3.28 13.64
C SER A 180 -32.81 -2.73 13.15
N ASP A 181 -32.68 -1.41 13.13
CA ASP A 181 -31.45 -0.69 12.83
C ASP A 181 -30.51 -0.61 14.04
N GLU A 182 -30.96 -0.99 15.24
CA GLU A 182 -30.18 -0.88 16.49
C GLU A 182 -29.13 -2.00 16.65
N THR A 183 -29.39 -3.15 16.03
CA THR A 183 -28.52 -4.34 16.18
C THR A 183 -28.16 -4.95 14.81
N PRO A 184 -27.41 -4.25 14.00
CA PRO A 184 -27.06 -4.71 12.66
C PRO A 184 -25.92 -5.74 12.69
N TYR A 185 -26.17 -6.93 13.21
CA TYR A 185 -25.27 -8.07 13.13
C TYR A 185 -25.74 -9.02 12.03
N LEU A 186 -24.81 -9.64 11.30
CA LEU A 186 -25.15 -10.52 10.16
C LEU A 186 -26.21 -11.57 10.53
N ASP A 187 -26.11 -12.13 11.74
CA ASP A 187 -27.06 -13.18 12.17
C ASP A 187 -28.48 -12.67 12.37
N ALA A 188 -28.68 -11.36 12.61
CA ALA A 188 -29.99 -10.75 12.77
C ALA A 188 -30.70 -10.48 11.42
N GLY A 189 -30.00 -10.52 10.30
CA GLY A 189 -30.59 -10.31 8.98
C GLY A 189 -31.33 -11.54 8.47
N GLY A 190 -32.27 -11.32 7.53
CA GLY A 190 -33.04 -12.38 6.91
C GLY A 190 -32.16 -13.46 6.25
N ALA A 191 -32.61 -14.70 6.29
CA ALA A 191 -31.90 -15.81 5.67
C ALA A 191 -31.98 -15.77 4.14
N ASP A 192 -33.04 -15.15 3.59
CA ASP A 192 -33.19 -14.97 2.15
C ASP A 192 -32.19 -13.97 1.60
N GLY A 193 -31.52 -14.31 0.50
CA GLY A 193 -30.58 -13.42 -0.17
C GLY A 193 -29.26 -13.24 0.57
N GLN A 194 -28.91 -14.15 1.49
CA GLN A 194 -27.60 -14.17 2.12
C GLN A 194 -26.51 -14.48 1.08
N LEU A 195 -25.40 -13.73 1.17
CA LEU A 195 -24.23 -13.94 0.32
C LEU A 195 -22.99 -14.08 1.19
N ASN A 196 -22.06 -14.87 0.73
CA ASN A 196 -20.72 -14.92 1.29
C ASN A 196 -19.69 -14.87 0.17
N GLY A 197 -18.53 -14.37 0.49
CA GLY A 197 -17.40 -14.32 -0.42
C GLY A 197 -16.11 -14.46 0.34
N GLY A 198 -15.09 -14.86 -0.35
CA GLY A 198 -13.76 -14.94 0.26
C GLY A 198 -12.73 -15.25 -0.79
N GLY A 199 -11.49 -14.89 -0.47
CA GLY A 199 -10.38 -15.11 -1.36
C GLY A 199 -9.08 -14.84 -0.64
N GLY A 200 -8.01 -14.92 -1.40
CA GLY A 200 -6.69 -14.60 -0.89
C GLY A 200 -5.66 -14.73 -1.99
N TYR A 201 -4.52 -14.16 -1.71
CA TYR A 201 -3.34 -14.32 -2.54
C TYR A 201 -2.10 -14.41 -1.67
N ASP A 202 -1.07 -14.96 -2.25
CA ASP A 202 0.28 -14.90 -1.73
C ASP A 202 1.26 -14.63 -2.86
N TRP A 203 2.38 -14.06 -2.54
CA TRP A 203 3.52 -13.92 -3.44
C TRP A 203 4.81 -13.87 -2.62
N ALA A 204 5.88 -14.29 -3.24
CA ALA A 204 7.21 -14.22 -2.65
C ALA A 204 8.22 -13.73 -3.68
N MET A 205 9.25 -13.03 -3.19
CA MET A 205 10.38 -12.58 -3.99
C MET A 205 11.68 -12.83 -3.25
N GLN A 206 12.72 -13.17 -3.99
CA GLN A 206 14.08 -13.26 -3.46
C GLN A 206 15.05 -12.59 -4.41
N SER A 207 16.10 -12.01 -3.85
CA SER A 207 17.06 -11.21 -4.58
C SER A 207 18.45 -11.48 -4.07
N LEU A 208 19.39 -11.67 -4.97
CA LEU A 208 20.82 -11.58 -4.71
C LEU A 208 21.33 -10.31 -5.39
N PHE A 209 22.05 -9.47 -4.66
CA PHE A 209 22.49 -8.21 -5.22
C PHE A 209 23.86 -7.79 -4.71
N GLY A 210 24.55 -7.01 -5.52
CA GLY A 210 25.84 -6.42 -5.17
C GLY A 210 25.99 -5.01 -5.72
N ARG A 211 26.81 -4.22 -5.06
CA ARG A 211 27.16 -2.85 -5.46
C ARG A 211 28.63 -2.61 -5.14
N ILE A 212 29.34 -2.01 -6.09
CA ILE A 212 30.68 -1.49 -5.89
C ILE A 212 30.66 -0.01 -6.22
N VAL A 213 31.14 0.80 -5.29
CA VAL A 213 31.41 2.23 -5.49
C VAL A 213 32.89 2.46 -5.34
N TYR A 214 33.49 3.06 -6.32
CA TYR A 214 34.90 3.39 -6.34
C TYR A 214 35.08 4.88 -6.59
N ASN A 215 35.91 5.51 -5.76
CA ASN A 215 36.25 6.90 -5.88
C ASN A 215 37.78 7.04 -5.83
N TYR A 216 38.34 7.63 -6.87
CA TYR A 216 39.75 7.92 -6.95
C TYR A 216 40.00 9.43 -6.80
N ASP A 217 40.74 9.78 -5.78
CA ASP A 217 41.20 11.17 -5.47
C ASP A 217 40.08 12.18 -5.45
N GLN A 218 38.85 11.77 -5.11
CA GLN A 218 37.64 12.59 -5.16
C GLN A 218 37.30 13.16 -6.56
N ARG A 219 37.95 12.66 -7.63
CA ARG A 219 37.82 13.13 -9.01
C ARG A 219 37.06 12.17 -9.89
N TYR A 220 37.46 10.90 -9.87
CA TYR A 220 36.89 9.86 -10.73
C TYR A 220 36.02 8.95 -9.90
N LEU A 221 34.77 8.86 -10.29
CA LEU A 221 33.74 8.11 -9.59
C LEU A 221 33.26 6.99 -10.50
N PHE A 222 33.21 5.80 -9.99
CA PHE A 222 32.66 4.64 -10.66
C PHE A 222 31.69 3.93 -9.72
N GLU A 223 30.55 3.52 -10.22
CA GLU A 223 29.57 2.74 -9.49
C GLU A 223 29.02 1.65 -10.40
N THR A 224 28.92 0.44 -9.89
CA THR A 224 28.21 -0.64 -10.55
C THR A 224 27.32 -1.36 -9.56
N THR A 225 26.12 -1.74 -10.01
CA THR A 225 25.20 -2.61 -9.28
C THR A 225 24.77 -3.77 -10.14
N ALA A 226 24.55 -4.91 -9.52
CA ALA A 226 23.98 -6.08 -10.15
C ALA A 226 22.94 -6.67 -9.23
N ARG A 227 21.75 -6.99 -9.76
CA ARG A 227 20.68 -7.69 -9.03
C ARG A 227 20.21 -8.90 -9.84
N TYR A 228 20.01 -9.98 -9.14
CA TYR A 228 19.39 -11.19 -9.67
C TYR A 228 18.14 -11.46 -8.82
N ASP A 229 16.99 -11.10 -9.39
CA ASP A 229 15.71 -11.10 -8.70
C ASP A 229 14.83 -12.25 -9.20
N GLY A 230 14.25 -13.00 -8.26
CA GLY A 230 13.30 -14.06 -8.54
C GLY A 230 11.95 -13.76 -7.91
N SER A 231 10.86 -13.86 -8.69
CA SER A 231 9.49 -13.60 -8.23
C SER A 231 8.59 -14.79 -8.52
N SER A 232 7.75 -15.14 -7.54
CA SER A 232 6.74 -16.19 -7.69
C SER A 232 5.63 -15.82 -8.69
N ARG A 233 5.52 -14.54 -9.05
CA ARG A 233 4.52 -14.05 -10.02
C ARG A 233 4.75 -14.51 -11.44
N PHE A 234 5.96 -15.02 -11.73
CA PHE A 234 6.34 -15.54 -13.04
C PHE A 234 6.38 -17.07 -13.09
N PRO A 235 6.17 -17.68 -14.26
CA PRO A 235 6.15 -19.14 -14.41
C PRO A 235 7.52 -19.77 -14.14
N THR A 236 7.51 -21.05 -13.85
CA THR A 236 8.73 -21.86 -13.72
C THR A 236 9.57 -21.73 -14.99
N GLY A 237 10.85 -21.45 -14.85
CA GLY A 237 11.78 -21.16 -15.97
C GLY A 237 12.02 -19.66 -16.23
N ASN A 238 11.05 -18.79 -15.91
CA ASN A 238 11.16 -17.35 -16.12
C ASN A 238 11.06 -16.53 -14.82
N LYS A 239 11.22 -17.17 -13.67
CA LYS A 239 11.09 -16.52 -12.35
C LYS A 239 12.19 -15.51 -12.07
N TYR A 240 13.35 -15.68 -12.67
CA TYR A 240 14.57 -14.93 -12.37
C TYR A 240 14.98 -14.05 -13.52
N ALA A 241 15.43 -12.84 -13.18
CA ALA A 241 15.98 -11.90 -14.15
C ALA A 241 17.18 -11.15 -13.56
N PHE A 242 18.09 -10.75 -14.42
CA PHE A 242 19.32 -10.04 -14.06
C PHE A 242 19.22 -8.57 -14.46
N PHE A 243 19.53 -7.68 -13.53
CA PHE A 243 19.42 -6.24 -13.66
C PHE A 243 20.75 -5.56 -13.32
N PRO A 244 21.65 -5.39 -14.31
CA PRO A 244 22.89 -4.67 -14.13
C PRO A 244 22.71 -3.17 -14.30
N SER A 245 23.53 -2.38 -13.59
CA SER A 245 23.69 -0.95 -13.87
C SER A 245 25.14 -0.50 -13.66
N VAL A 246 25.54 0.52 -14.39
CA VAL A 246 26.86 1.16 -14.29
C VAL A 246 26.69 2.68 -14.35
N ALA A 247 27.45 3.39 -13.54
CA ALA A 247 27.54 4.83 -13.55
C ALA A 247 28.99 5.29 -13.43
N VAL A 248 29.34 6.35 -14.15
CA VAL A 248 30.63 7.01 -14.11
C VAL A 248 30.46 8.48 -13.82
N GLY A 249 31.39 9.06 -13.09
CA GLY A 249 31.39 10.48 -12.79
C GLY A 249 32.79 11.06 -12.80
N TRP A 250 32.91 12.27 -13.28
CA TRP A 250 34.14 13.03 -13.27
C TRP A 250 33.91 14.42 -12.67
N ARG A 251 34.61 14.70 -11.58
CA ARG A 251 34.63 16.04 -10.95
C ARG A 251 35.72 16.88 -11.60
N VAL A 252 35.34 17.55 -12.69
CA VAL A 252 36.23 18.39 -13.47
C VAL A 252 36.82 19.54 -12.63
N SER A 253 36.03 20.09 -11.71
CA SER A 253 36.45 21.16 -10.80
C SER A 253 37.55 20.75 -9.81
N GLU A 254 37.80 19.43 -9.63
CA GLU A 254 38.86 18.92 -8.76
C GLU A 254 40.19 18.73 -9.49
N GLU A 255 40.21 18.90 -10.80
CA GLU A 255 41.43 18.78 -11.61
C GLU A 255 42.37 19.97 -11.40
N SER A 256 43.68 19.70 -11.53
CA SER A 256 44.72 20.72 -11.35
C SER A 256 44.60 21.86 -12.36
N PHE A 257 44.26 21.56 -13.61
CA PHE A 257 44.08 22.58 -14.66
C PHE A 257 42.91 23.53 -14.34
N TRP A 258 41.83 23.02 -13.72
CA TRP A 258 40.69 23.81 -13.31
C TRP A 258 41.06 24.74 -12.16
N LYS A 259 41.73 24.20 -11.13
CA LYS A 259 42.16 24.94 -9.95
C LYS A 259 43.21 26.01 -10.28
N SER A 260 43.95 25.83 -11.37
CA SER A 260 44.96 26.79 -11.82
C SER A 260 44.44 27.93 -12.71
N ALA A 261 43.16 27.84 -13.14
CA ALA A 261 42.57 28.81 -14.07
C ALA A 261 41.57 29.75 -13.32
N PRO A 262 41.95 30.99 -12.97
CA PRO A 262 41.11 31.92 -12.21
C PRO A 262 39.74 32.16 -12.86
N SER A 263 39.69 32.19 -14.19
CA SER A 263 38.43 32.39 -14.96
C SER A 263 37.40 31.28 -14.77
N LEU A 264 37.83 30.08 -14.34
CA LEU A 264 36.93 28.94 -14.12
C LEU A 264 36.40 28.90 -12.68
N HIS A 265 36.92 29.69 -11.76
CA HIS A 265 36.50 29.75 -10.36
C HIS A 265 35.06 30.22 -10.18
N PHE A 266 34.42 30.79 -11.24
CA PHE A 266 33.01 31.09 -11.22
C PHE A 266 32.16 29.86 -10.96
N PHE A 267 32.58 28.67 -11.48
CA PHE A 267 31.99 27.40 -11.17
C PHE A 267 32.74 26.70 -10.04
N SER A 268 32.25 26.76 -8.85
CA SER A 268 32.87 26.14 -7.67
C SER A 268 32.81 24.61 -7.68
N ASN A 269 31.86 24.03 -8.42
CA ASN A 269 31.70 22.59 -8.56
C ASN A 269 31.14 22.22 -9.95
N LEU A 270 31.97 21.58 -10.76
CA LEU A 270 31.56 21.00 -12.03
C LEU A 270 31.78 19.48 -12.01
N LYS A 271 30.70 18.73 -12.15
CA LYS A 271 30.69 17.26 -12.21
C LYS A 271 29.93 16.77 -13.44
N LEU A 272 30.58 15.99 -14.26
CA LEU A 272 29.96 15.23 -15.35
C LEU A 272 29.59 13.84 -14.89
N ARG A 273 28.42 13.34 -15.31
CA ARG A 273 27.95 11.98 -14.99
C ARG A 273 27.28 11.33 -16.18
N ALA A 274 27.51 10.03 -16.34
CA ALA A 274 26.79 9.17 -17.27
C ALA A 274 26.42 7.86 -16.57
N SER A 275 25.25 7.31 -16.89
CA SER A 275 24.81 6.03 -16.33
C SER A 275 23.98 5.25 -17.33
N HIS A 276 24.05 3.94 -17.22
CA HIS A 276 23.22 3.01 -17.97
C HIS A 276 22.79 1.88 -17.05
N GLY A 277 21.56 1.37 -17.23
CA GLY A 277 21.05 0.27 -16.42
C GLY A 277 19.84 -0.39 -17.04
N VAL A 278 19.62 -1.64 -16.65
CA VAL A 278 18.44 -2.43 -16.99
C VAL A 278 17.56 -2.52 -15.76
N LEU A 279 16.26 -2.23 -15.94
CA LEU A 279 15.27 -2.28 -14.88
C LEU A 279 14.20 -3.32 -15.20
N GLY A 280 13.63 -3.93 -14.15
CA GLY A 280 12.51 -4.85 -14.25
C GLY A 280 11.28 -4.32 -13.51
N ASN A 281 10.10 -4.80 -13.91
CA ASN A 281 8.85 -4.56 -13.23
C ASN A 281 8.15 -5.89 -12.98
N ASN A 282 7.84 -6.19 -11.71
CA ASN A 282 7.09 -7.38 -11.31
C ASN A 282 5.64 -7.08 -10.86
N ASN A 283 5.16 -5.84 -11.06
CA ASN A 283 3.79 -5.45 -10.72
C ASN A 283 2.79 -5.87 -11.81
N ILE A 284 2.64 -7.18 -11.99
CA ILE A 284 1.81 -7.81 -13.04
C ILE A 284 0.62 -8.60 -12.48
N GLY A 285 0.28 -8.42 -11.21
CA GLY A 285 -0.66 -9.31 -10.52
C GLY A 285 -0.03 -10.62 -10.07
N ASN A 286 -0.80 -11.44 -9.37
CA ASN A 286 -0.32 -12.72 -8.85
C ASN A 286 -0.64 -13.85 -9.83
N TYR A 287 0.36 -14.59 -10.27
CA TYR A 287 0.24 -15.78 -11.12
C TYR A 287 -0.58 -15.60 -12.42
N PRO A 288 -0.40 -14.49 -13.19
CA PRO A 288 -1.23 -14.23 -14.38
C PRO A 288 -1.05 -15.26 -15.50
N TYR A 289 -0.02 -16.10 -15.41
CA TYR A 289 0.27 -17.18 -16.36
C TYR A 289 -0.57 -18.43 -16.11
N GLN A 290 -1.28 -18.51 -14.99
CA GLN A 290 -2.16 -19.66 -14.69
C GLN A 290 -3.52 -19.47 -15.34
N SER A 291 -3.97 -20.46 -16.06
CA SER A 291 -5.36 -20.51 -16.54
C SER A 291 -6.27 -20.81 -15.37
N VAL A 292 -7.14 -19.87 -15.05
CA VAL A 292 -8.12 -20.01 -13.96
C VAL A 292 -9.53 -20.03 -14.52
N TYR A 293 -10.36 -20.94 -14.01
CA TYR A 293 -11.80 -20.93 -14.29
C TYR A 293 -12.49 -20.05 -13.26
N LYS A 294 -13.25 -19.06 -13.73
CA LYS A 294 -14.15 -18.31 -12.87
C LYS A 294 -15.46 -19.11 -12.77
N LEU A 295 -15.73 -19.66 -11.61
CA LEU A 295 -17.02 -20.30 -11.34
C LEU A 295 -18.09 -19.20 -11.42
N GLY A 296 -19.03 -19.33 -12.34
CA GLY A 296 -20.16 -18.43 -12.44
C GLY A 296 -21.03 -18.57 -11.18
N SER A 297 -21.43 -17.45 -10.58
CA SER A 297 -22.56 -17.47 -9.66
C SER A 297 -23.81 -17.86 -10.43
N LYS A 298 -24.49 -18.96 -10.03
CA LYS A 298 -25.84 -19.25 -10.48
C LYS A 298 -26.82 -18.25 -9.88
#